data_ec5ad64cfea0f829ed1fd3fff162dd20
#
_entry.id   ec5ad64cfea0f829ed1fd3fff162dd20
#
_cell.length_a   1.000
_cell.length_b   1.000
_cell.length_c   1.000
_cell.angle_alpha   90.00
_cell.angle_beta   90.00
_cell.angle_gamma   90.00
#
_symmetry.space_group_name_H-M   'P 1'
#
loop_
_entity.id
_entity.type
_entity.pdbx_description
1 polymer ?
#
loop_
_entity_poly.entity_id
_entity_poly.type
_entity_poly.pdbx_seq_one_letter_code
_entity_poly.pdbx_strand_id
1 'polypeptide(L)'
;AHCITADALNLPLADASMDAVLFQHSFLNMPDSAAVLNECRRVLRPDGKLVMHEVVRGPHANAMRYPVPWASDAQHSHLESADQLRQQLEQAGFHIDHFIDWSDDALAWRQRQRAKETQQSRQAVLSPQLVFGERFITMGKNLVSNLGEGTIRVVEVGATVG
;
A
#
# COMPACT_ATOMS: atom_id res chain seq x y z
N ALA A 1 2.90 -21.86 -4.39
CA ALA A 1 2.02 -20.69 -4.49
C ALA A 1 1.10 -20.88 -5.70
N HIS A 2 -0.17 -20.51 -5.56
CA HIS A 2 -1.13 -20.48 -6.65
C HIS A 2 -1.43 -19.03 -6.97
N CYS A 3 -1.43 -18.67 -8.27
CA CYS A 3 -1.82 -17.34 -8.72
C CYS A 3 -3.19 -17.43 -9.38
N ILE A 4 -4.10 -16.55 -9.01
CA ILE A 4 -5.41 -16.40 -9.63
C ILE A 4 -5.60 -14.95 -10.07
N THR A 5 -6.32 -14.76 -11.16
CA THR A 5 -6.81 -13.43 -11.55
C THR A 5 -8.24 -13.29 -11.05
N ALA A 6 -8.51 -12.26 -10.24
CA ALA A 6 -9.81 -12.05 -9.64
C ALA A 6 -10.07 -10.56 -9.40
N ASP A 7 -11.35 -10.20 -9.25
CA ASP A 7 -11.76 -8.90 -8.74
C ASP A 7 -11.68 -8.93 -7.21
N ALA A 8 -11.03 -7.92 -6.62
CA ALA A 8 -10.93 -7.80 -5.16
C ALA A 8 -12.29 -7.55 -4.48
N LEU A 9 -13.30 -7.11 -5.23
CA LEU A 9 -14.68 -6.94 -4.77
C LEU A 9 -15.47 -8.25 -4.75
N ASN A 10 -14.97 -9.30 -5.42
CA ASN A 10 -15.66 -10.60 -5.53
C ASN A 10 -14.61 -11.72 -5.74
N LEU A 11 -13.95 -12.12 -4.69
CA LEU A 11 -12.92 -13.15 -4.73
C LEU A 11 -13.53 -14.54 -4.96
N PRO A 12 -12.97 -15.38 -5.85
CA PRO A 12 -13.43 -16.74 -6.07
C PRO A 12 -12.95 -17.69 -4.95
N LEU A 13 -13.16 -17.26 -3.71
CA LEU A 13 -12.77 -17.98 -2.49
C LEU A 13 -14.01 -18.19 -1.63
N ALA A 14 -14.10 -19.33 -0.96
CA ALA A 14 -15.19 -19.62 -0.04
C ALA A 14 -15.11 -18.73 1.22
N ASP A 15 -16.24 -18.53 1.88
CA ASP A 15 -16.30 -17.86 3.16
C ASP A 15 -15.44 -18.59 4.19
N ALA A 16 -14.79 -17.85 5.07
CA ALA A 16 -13.95 -18.38 6.15
C ALA A 16 -12.92 -19.46 5.69
N SER A 17 -12.29 -19.23 4.54
CA SER A 17 -11.34 -20.18 3.93
C SER A 17 -9.87 -19.78 4.11
N MET A 18 -9.59 -18.51 4.42
CA MET A 18 -8.25 -17.95 4.53
C MET A 18 -7.86 -17.68 5.98
N ASP A 19 -6.60 -17.95 6.33
CA ASP A 19 -6.04 -17.65 7.64
C ASP A 19 -5.54 -16.19 7.72
N ALA A 20 -5.11 -15.64 6.59
CA ALA A 20 -4.62 -14.26 6.51
C ALA A 20 -4.84 -13.66 5.12
N VAL A 21 -5.00 -12.34 5.09
CA VAL A 21 -4.95 -11.49 3.89
C VAL A 21 -3.83 -10.47 4.08
N LEU A 22 -2.99 -10.31 3.06
CA LEU A 22 -1.89 -9.35 3.06
C LEU A 22 -2.08 -8.34 1.91
N PHE A 23 -2.02 -7.06 2.25
CA PHE A 23 -1.84 -5.97 1.29
C PHE A 23 -0.45 -5.36 1.44
N GLN A 24 0.25 -5.23 0.31
CA GLN A 24 1.54 -4.56 0.26
C GLN A 24 1.53 -3.56 -0.90
N HIS A 25 1.30 -2.28 -0.58
CA HIS A 25 1.17 -1.18 -1.55
C HIS A 25 0.18 -1.48 -2.68
N SER A 26 -0.93 -2.13 -2.36
CA SER A 26 -1.95 -2.55 -3.33
C SER A 26 -3.36 -2.04 -3.00
N PHE A 27 -3.69 -1.90 -1.72
CA PHE A 27 -4.99 -1.41 -1.27
C PHE A 27 -5.28 0.03 -1.75
N LEU A 28 -4.27 0.87 -1.79
CA LEU A 28 -4.32 2.25 -2.29
C LEU A 28 -4.82 2.39 -3.75
N ASN A 29 -4.87 1.29 -4.50
CA ASN A 29 -5.38 1.25 -5.88
C ASN A 29 -6.86 0.85 -5.97
N MET A 30 -7.50 0.56 -4.83
CA MET A 30 -8.89 0.08 -4.78
C MET A 30 -9.85 1.27 -4.67
N PRO A 31 -10.70 1.51 -5.68
CA PRO A 31 -11.61 2.66 -5.65
C PRO A 31 -12.75 2.51 -4.63
N ASP A 32 -13.12 1.28 -4.29
CA ASP A 32 -14.12 0.94 -3.26
C ASP A 32 -13.46 0.12 -2.16
N SER A 33 -12.70 0.82 -1.34
CA SER A 33 -11.94 0.23 -0.23
C SER A 33 -12.84 -0.45 0.81
N ALA A 34 -14.04 0.09 1.07
CA ALA A 34 -14.99 -0.49 2.00
C ALA A 34 -15.51 -1.86 1.53
N ALA A 35 -15.86 -1.98 0.25
CA ALA A 35 -16.30 -3.25 -0.33
C ALA A 35 -15.16 -4.28 -0.34
N VAL A 36 -13.92 -3.86 -0.62
CA VAL A 36 -12.73 -4.75 -0.54
C VAL A 36 -12.52 -5.27 0.88
N LEU A 37 -12.63 -4.42 1.91
CA LEU A 37 -12.48 -4.85 3.31
C LEU A 37 -13.59 -5.82 3.73
N ASN A 38 -14.83 -5.61 3.30
CA ASN A 38 -15.93 -6.54 3.54
C ASN A 38 -15.65 -7.91 2.89
N GLU A 39 -15.10 -7.90 1.67
CA GLU A 39 -14.73 -9.13 0.98
C GLU A 39 -13.55 -9.85 1.67
N CYS A 40 -12.54 -9.10 2.14
CA CYS A 40 -11.47 -9.66 2.97
C CYS A 40 -12.04 -10.32 4.23
N ARG A 41 -12.97 -9.65 4.92
CA ARG A 41 -13.61 -10.20 6.09
C ARG A 41 -14.41 -11.47 5.79
N ARG A 42 -15.11 -11.53 4.66
CA ARG A 42 -15.86 -12.71 4.23
C ARG A 42 -14.96 -13.94 4.05
N VAL A 43 -13.81 -13.76 3.40
CA VAL A 43 -12.91 -14.90 3.12
C VAL A 43 -12.05 -15.29 4.31
N LEU A 44 -11.81 -14.40 5.26
CA LEU A 44 -11.05 -14.69 6.48
C LEU A 44 -11.86 -15.58 7.43
N ARG A 45 -11.17 -16.53 8.07
CA ARG A 45 -11.72 -17.32 9.17
C ARG A 45 -11.97 -16.46 10.41
N PRO A 46 -12.78 -16.91 11.35
CA PRO A 46 -12.79 -16.33 12.69
C PRO A 46 -11.35 -16.25 13.23
N ASP A 47 -10.99 -15.14 13.85
CA ASP A 47 -9.62 -14.82 14.29
C ASP A 47 -8.58 -14.71 13.15
N GLY A 48 -9.00 -14.70 11.88
CA GLY A 48 -8.14 -14.49 10.72
C GLY A 48 -7.49 -13.12 10.73
N LYS A 49 -6.30 -13.03 10.14
CA LYS A 49 -5.46 -11.82 10.18
C LYS A 49 -5.54 -11.03 8.90
N LEU A 50 -5.73 -9.71 9.02
CA LEU A 50 -5.49 -8.75 7.96
C LEU A 50 -4.19 -8.00 8.27
N VAL A 51 -3.24 -8.05 7.35
CA VAL A 51 -1.94 -7.36 7.48
C VAL A 51 -1.80 -6.40 6.31
N MET A 52 -1.45 -5.16 6.59
CA MET A 52 -1.31 -4.13 5.57
C MET A 52 0.03 -3.39 5.75
N HIS A 53 0.73 -3.16 4.65
CA HIS A 53 1.83 -2.20 4.58
C HIS A 53 1.51 -1.27 3.41
N GLU A 54 1.01 -0.08 3.72
CA GLU A 54 0.35 0.77 2.73
C GLU A 54 0.80 2.22 2.80
N VAL A 55 0.67 2.90 1.67
CA VAL A 55 0.84 4.35 1.58
C VAL A 55 -0.50 5.02 1.86
N VAL A 56 -0.49 5.99 2.74
CA VAL A 56 -1.65 6.82 3.07
C VAL A 56 -1.35 8.30 2.84
N ARG A 57 -2.39 9.10 2.75
CA ARG A 57 -2.28 10.55 2.62
C ARG A 57 -1.69 11.15 3.89
N GLY A 58 -0.63 11.94 3.72
CA GLY A 58 0.00 12.67 4.81
C GLY A 58 -0.66 14.02 5.10
N PRO A 59 -0.22 14.71 6.15
CA PRO A 59 -0.77 16.01 6.55
C PRO A 59 -0.57 17.12 5.51
N HIS A 60 0.44 17.01 4.64
CA HIS A 60 0.76 18.01 3.62
C HIS A 60 0.35 17.55 2.21
N ALA A 61 -0.68 16.70 2.08
CA ALA A 61 -1.07 16.03 0.85
C ALA A 61 -1.36 16.97 -0.34
N ASN A 62 -1.77 18.20 -0.09
CA ASN A 62 -2.01 19.19 -1.15
C ASN A 62 -0.75 19.56 -1.94
N ALA A 63 0.43 19.32 -1.40
CA ALA A 63 1.73 19.58 -2.04
C ALA A 63 2.33 18.32 -2.72
N MET A 64 1.55 17.24 -2.87
CA MET A 64 2.02 15.97 -3.42
C MET A 64 2.51 16.12 -4.87
N ARG A 65 3.66 15.53 -5.15
CA ARG A 65 4.29 15.53 -6.47
C ARG A 65 3.97 14.27 -7.24
N TYR A 66 3.66 14.43 -8.51
CA TYR A 66 3.37 13.37 -9.46
C TYR A 66 4.39 13.37 -10.63
N PRO A 67 4.56 12.27 -11.38
CA PRO A 67 3.92 10.96 -11.16
C PRO A 67 4.52 10.22 -9.96
N VAL A 68 3.71 9.30 -9.40
CA VAL A 68 4.10 8.33 -8.37
C VAL A 68 3.82 6.91 -8.86
N PRO A 69 4.34 5.85 -8.22
CA PRO A 69 4.15 4.48 -8.72
C PRO A 69 2.71 4.03 -8.93
N TRP A 70 1.75 4.61 -8.19
CA TRP A 70 0.32 4.27 -8.26
C TRP A 70 -0.54 5.28 -9.01
N ALA A 71 -0.02 6.48 -9.34
CA ALA A 71 -0.82 7.50 -10.02
C ALA A 71 0.05 8.43 -10.88
N SER A 72 -0.46 8.76 -12.07
CA SER A 72 0.17 9.74 -12.96
C SER A 72 -0.06 11.18 -12.50
N ASP A 73 -1.17 11.44 -11.84
CA ASP A 73 -1.65 12.74 -11.38
C ASP A 73 -2.62 12.59 -10.19
N ALA A 74 -3.10 13.72 -9.67
CA ALA A 74 -3.98 13.75 -8.52
C ALA A 74 -5.36 13.11 -8.76
N GLN A 75 -5.86 13.12 -9.99
CA GLN A 75 -7.19 12.57 -10.31
C GLN A 75 -7.21 11.04 -10.22
N HIS A 76 -6.05 10.41 -10.40
CA HIS A 76 -5.88 8.95 -10.37
C HIS A 76 -5.34 8.44 -9.02
N SER A 77 -5.21 9.32 -8.02
CA SER A 77 -4.72 8.95 -6.69
C SER A 77 -5.86 8.86 -5.69
N HIS A 78 -6.12 7.68 -5.15
CA HIS A 78 -7.20 7.38 -4.20
C HIS A 78 -6.68 7.22 -2.76
N LEU A 79 -5.58 7.90 -2.42
CA LEU A 79 -5.02 7.80 -1.08
C LEU A 79 -6.00 8.30 -0.01
N GLU A 80 -6.23 7.48 0.97
CA GLU A 80 -6.96 7.81 2.18
C GLU A 80 -6.00 8.29 3.28
N SER A 81 -6.52 9.02 4.26
CA SER A 81 -5.74 9.35 5.45
C SER A 81 -5.65 8.13 6.38
N ALA A 82 -4.69 8.15 7.30
CA ALA A 82 -4.56 7.11 8.32
C ALA A 82 -5.84 6.94 9.16
N ASP A 83 -6.52 8.06 9.49
CA ASP A 83 -7.77 8.04 10.25
C ASP A 83 -8.92 7.44 9.44
N GLN A 84 -9.00 7.75 8.14
CA GLN A 84 -10.00 7.15 7.25
C GLN A 84 -9.80 5.63 7.14
N LEU A 85 -8.55 5.19 6.97
CA LEU A 85 -8.24 3.75 6.92
C LEU A 85 -8.61 3.04 8.24
N ARG A 86 -8.30 3.65 9.40
CA ARG A 86 -8.73 3.12 10.71
C ARG A 86 -10.24 2.96 10.78
N GLN A 87 -10.96 4.02 10.47
CA GLN A 87 -12.41 4.03 10.52
C GLN A 87 -13.03 2.97 9.62
N GLN A 88 -12.51 2.78 8.41
CA GLN A 88 -13.00 1.76 7.49
C GLN A 88 -12.75 0.34 7.99
N LEU A 89 -11.57 0.07 8.57
CA LEU A 89 -11.27 -1.22 9.19
C LEU A 89 -12.25 -1.54 10.32
N GLU A 90 -12.50 -0.60 11.21
CA GLU A 90 -13.45 -0.75 12.32
C GLU A 90 -14.88 -0.95 11.80
N GLN A 91 -15.30 -0.17 10.79
CA GLN A 91 -16.63 -0.31 10.17
C GLN A 91 -16.82 -1.63 9.46
N ALA A 92 -15.76 -2.18 8.86
CA ALA A 92 -15.75 -3.52 8.28
C ALA A 92 -15.71 -4.65 9.32
N GLY A 93 -15.64 -4.32 10.62
CA GLY A 93 -15.67 -5.29 11.72
C GLY A 93 -14.32 -5.92 12.03
N PHE A 94 -13.22 -5.23 11.71
CA PHE A 94 -11.88 -5.62 12.15
C PHE A 94 -11.55 -4.99 13.50
N HIS A 95 -10.90 -5.74 14.36
CA HIS A 95 -10.22 -5.25 15.55
C HIS A 95 -8.77 -4.91 15.17
N ILE A 96 -8.36 -3.66 15.38
CA ILE A 96 -6.99 -3.21 15.05
C ILE A 96 -6.07 -3.59 16.20
N ASP A 97 -5.19 -4.56 15.98
CA ASP A 97 -4.19 -5.02 16.94
C ASP A 97 -3.04 -4.00 17.08
N HIS A 98 -2.58 -3.47 15.94
CA HIS A 98 -1.60 -2.39 15.88
C HIS A 98 -1.76 -1.55 14.61
N PHE A 99 -1.33 -0.30 14.70
CA PHE A 99 -1.29 0.64 13.58
C PHE A 99 -0.08 1.56 13.78
N ILE A 100 0.95 1.35 13.01
CA ILE A 100 2.26 1.98 13.19
C ILE A 100 2.55 2.89 12.00
N ASP A 101 2.94 4.14 12.26
CA ASP A 101 3.55 5.00 11.23
C ASP A 101 5.00 4.55 11.03
N TRP A 102 5.28 4.03 9.86
CA TRP A 102 6.57 3.47 9.46
C TRP A 102 7.34 4.40 8.52
N SER A 103 6.91 5.66 8.40
CA SER A 103 7.39 6.62 7.39
C SER A 103 8.88 6.93 7.52
N ASP A 104 9.37 7.13 8.73
CA ASP A 104 10.78 7.46 8.97
C ASP A 104 11.69 6.27 8.61
N ASP A 105 11.29 5.05 8.98
CA ASP A 105 12.03 3.84 8.64
C ASP A 105 12.00 3.57 7.13
N ALA A 106 10.86 3.78 6.47
CA ALA A 106 10.71 3.66 5.03
C ALA A 106 11.62 4.66 4.30
N LEU A 107 11.66 5.92 4.74
CA LEU A 107 12.52 6.95 4.18
C LEU A 107 14.00 6.58 4.35
N ALA A 108 14.41 6.19 5.56
CA ALA A 108 15.77 5.78 5.86
C ALA A 108 16.17 4.55 5.02
N TRP A 109 15.27 3.58 4.87
CA TRP A 109 15.51 2.40 4.04
C TRP A 109 15.72 2.79 2.57
N ARG A 110 14.83 3.65 2.00
CA ARG A 110 14.95 4.13 0.61
C ARG A 110 16.25 4.89 0.36
N GLN A 111 16.66 5.74 1.28
CA GLN A 111 17.93 6.46 1.19
C GLN A 111 19.11 5.50 1.15
N ARG A 112 19.13 4.47 2.01
CA ARG A 112 20.17 3.43 2.00
C ARG A 112 20.20 2.63 0.69
N GLN A 113 19.03 2.27 0.15
CA GLN A 113 18.96 1.55 -1.14
C GLN A 113 19.51 2.41 -2.28
N ARG A 114 19.10 3.68 -2.35
CA ARG A 114 19.60 4.60 -3.39
C ARG A 114 21.12 4.76 -3.35
N ALA A 115 21.72 4.83 -2.17
CA ALA A 115 23.19 4.89 -2.03
C ALA A 115 23.87 3.62 -2.59
N LYS A 116 23.28 2.43 -2.37
CA LYS A 116 23.77 1.16 -2.93
C LYS A 116 23.61 1.09 -4.45
N GLU A 117 22.46 1.53 -4.99
CA GLU A 117 22.19 1.57 -6.43
C GLU A 117 23.20 2.45 -7.17
N THR A 118 23.62 3.57 -6.57
CA THR A 118 24.63 4.46 -7.14
C THR A 118 26.04 3.83 -7.16
N GLN A 119 26.34 2.90 -6.24
CA GLN A 119 27.63 2.22 -6.16
C GLN A 119 27.71 0.96 -7.03
N GLN A 120 26.58 0.38 -7.37
CA GLN A 120 26.52 -0.85 -8.17
C GLN A 120 26.09 -0.53 -9.59
N SER A 121 27.04 -0.44 -10.51
CA SER A 121 26.81 -0.35 -11.97
C SER A 121 26.33 -1.68 -12.60
N ARG A 122 25.56 -2.48 -11.87
CA ARG A 122 24.94 -3.70 -12.41
C ARG A 122 23.56 -3.36 -12.99
N GLN A 123 23.46 -3.42 -14.31
CA GLN A 123 22.18 -3.52 -15.00
C GLN A 123 21.46 -4.77 -14.48
N ALA A 124 20.43 -4.57 -13.66
CA ALA A 124 19.52 -5.65 -13.31
C ALA A 124 18.82 -6.10 -14.61
N VAL A 125 18.94 -7.38 -14.94
CA VAL A 125 18.29 -7.97 -16.12
C VAL A 125 16.77 -7.82 -16.06
N LEU A 126 16.20 -7.77 -14.83
CA LEU A 126 14.80 -7.48 -14.57
C LEU A 126 14.72 -6.34 -13.57
N SER A 127 14.10 -5.23 -13.96
CA SER A 127 13.86 -4.09 -13.07
C SER A 127 12.48 -3.49 -13.33
N PRO A 128 11.86 -2.81 -12.36
CA PRO A 128 10.62 -2.09 -12.57
C PRO A 128 10.68 -1.05 -13.70
N GLN A 129 11.89 -0.59 -14.07
CA GLN A 129 12.10 0.31 -15.19
C GLN A 129 11.67 -0.30 -16.53
N LEU A 130 11.70 -1.64 -16.67
CA LEU A 130 11.18 -2.33 -17.86
C LEU A 130 9.66 -2.14 -18.03
N VAL A 131 8.94 -2.00 -16.93
CA VAL A 131 7.48 -1.79 -16.93
C VAL A 131 7.14 -0.31 -17.04
N PHE A 132 7.81 0.55 -16.26
CA PHE A 132 7.48 1.97 -16.14
C PHE A 132 8.28 2.87 -17.08
N GLY A 133 9.30 2.33 -17.78
CA GLY A 133 10.15 3.08 -18.69
C GLY A 133 10.92 4.20 -17.96
N GLU A 134 11.16 5.32 -18.67
CA GLU A 134 11.88 6.47 -18.13
C GLU A 134 11.18 7.15 -16.95
N ARG A 135 9.86 7.01 -16.84
CA ARG A 135 9.06 7.53 -15.73
C ARG A 135 9.47 6.95 -14.38
N PHE A 136 10.02 5.74 -14.36
CA PHE A 136 10.44 5.06 -13.13
C PHE A 136 11.37 5.91 -12.26
N ILE A 137 12.35 6.58 -12.89
CA ILE A 137 13.31 7.44 -12.18
C ILE A 137 12.58 8.63 -11.53
N THR A 138 11.67 9.27 -12.26
CA THR A 138 10.90 10.40 -11.75
C THR A 138 9.94 9.97 -10.64
N MET A 139 9.23 8.85 -10.82
CA MET A 139 8.36 8.27 -9.79
C MET A 139 9.13 7.99 -8.48
N GLY A 140 10.34 7.41 -8.58
CA GLY A 140 11.19 7.14 -7.42
C GLY A 140 11.66 8.40 -6.71
N LYS A 141 12.01 9.46 -7.45
CA LYS A 141 12.37 10.77 -6.88
C LYS A 141 11.18 11.40 -6.16
N ASN A 142 10.03 11.43 -6.81
CA ASN A 142 8.81 12.01 -6.25
C ASN A 142 8.35 11.24 -5.00
N LEU A 143 8.45 9.91 -5.00
CA LEU A 143 8.12 9.09 -3.83
C LEU A 143 8.96 9.48 -2.61
N VAL A 144 10.28 9.61 -2.78
CA VAL A 144 11.18 10.00 -1.68
C VAL A 144 10.90 11.43 -1.22
N SER A 145 10.66 12.37 -2.14
CA SER A 145 10.32 13.75 -1.80
C SER A 145 8.98 13.83 -1.05
N ASN A 146 7.96 13.15 -1.55
CA ASN A 146 6.64 13.11 -0.93
C ASN A 146 6.70 12.55 0.49
N LEU A 147 7.47 11.48 0.70
CA LEU A 147 7.64 10.88 2.02
C LEU A 147 8.40 11.81 2.97
N GLY A 148 9.50 12.41 2.49
CA GLY A 148 10.31 13.34 3.30
C GLY A 148 9.61 14.66 3.64
N GLU A 149 8.72 15.13 2.76
CA GLU A 149 7.92 16.35 2.96
C GLU A 149 6.60 16.10 3.70
N GLY A 150 6.29 14.84 4.02
CA GLY A 150 5.07 14.47 4.72
C GLY A 150 3.78 14.65 3.91
N THR A 151 3.86 14.63 2.59
CA THR A 151 2.68 14.61 1.72
C THR A 151 2.03 13.24 1.68
N ILE A 152 2.83 12.20 1.92
CA ILE A 152 2.38 10.82 2.15
C ILE A 152 2.98 10.28 3.45
N ARG A 153 2.39 9.19 3.95
CA ARG A 153 2.89 8.38 5.04
C ARG A 153 2.89 6.91 4.62
N VAL A 154 3.71 6.12 5.28
CA VAL A 154 3.68 4.65 5.17
C VAL A 154 3.21 4.11 6.50
N VAL A 155 2.21 3.26 6.48
CA VAL A 155 1.65 2.64 7.68
C VAL A 155 1.72 1.13 7.60
N GLU A 156 1.97 0.52 8.76
CA GLU A 156 1.82 -0.91 8.98
C GLU A 156 0.62 -1.14 9.87
N VAL A 157 -0.26 -2.04 9.47
CA VAL A 157 -1.48 -2.37 10.17
C VAL A 157 -1.59 -3.87 10.33
N GLY A 158 -1.83 -4.31 11.55
CA GLY A 158 -2.31 -5.65 11.86
C GLY A 158 -3.69 -5.57 12.46
N ALA A 159 -4.63 -6.34 11.92
CA ALA A 159 -5.99 -6.41 12.40
C ALA A 159 -6.50 -7.84 12.39
N THR A 160 -7.49 -8.13 13.22
CA THR A 160 -8.11 -9.45 13.37
C THR A 160 -9.61 -9.34 13.09
N VAL A 161 -10.19 -10.37 12.51
CA VAL A 161 -11.64 -10.50 12.38
C VAL A 161 -12.25 -10.57 13.79
N GLY A 162 -13.13 -9.64 14.11
CA GLY A 162 -13.86 -9.59 15.38
C GLY A 162 -15.10 -10.47 15.37
#